data_497b45717d925908ea8974afbe8150bc
#
_entry.id   497b45717d925908ea8974afbe8150bc
#
_cell.length_a   1.000
_cell.length_b   1.000
_cell.length_c   1.000
_cell.angle_alpha   90.00
_cell.angle_beta   90.00
_cell.angle_gamma   90.00
#
_symmetry.space_group_name_H-M   'P 1'
#
loop_
_entity.id
_entity.type
_entity.pdbx_description
1 polymer ?
#
loop_
_entity_poly.entity_id
_entity_poly.type
_entity_poly.pdbx_seq_one_letter_code
_entity_poly.pdbx_strand_id
1 'polypeptide(L)'
;LFHNKTFSMIAILGFLVGFAMFGAMTFFPVFLQDVQGVSTTASGLHLLPMMVGMFSTSILSGQLIARGSSYHKYPIIGTALMVVGLICFHFVTVSTSTITLSIWMFIFGVGMGCVMQVLVIAVQNAVAYSDLGVATSGSTFFRSIGGTFGAAVFGAIYENVYPGHLEAALHGAPVPPGFNPAVLTPKLIAELPDDIRAAVAQATAHSTATVFTWTIPIAVIAFAISWFVPRGELSDRVRSFDQHDLEVLDLAPGDF
;
A
#
# COMPACT_ATOMS: atom_id res chain seq x y z
N LEU A 1 0.81 16.80 20.56
CA LEU A 1 1.31 15.70 19.74
C LEU A 1 2.39 16.16 18.76
N PHE A 2 2.19 17.22 17.98
CA PHE A 2 3.18 17.69 16.98
C PHE A 2 4.50 18.25 17.54
N HIS A 3 4.56 18.58 18.82
CA HIS A 3 5.84 18.87 19.50
C HIS A 3 6.71 17.62 19.69
N ASN A 4 6.10 16.43 19.62
CA ASN A 4 6.82 15.17 19.67
C ASN A 4 7.37 14.85 18.27
N LYS A 5 8.70 14.92 18.11
CA LYS A 5 9.38 14.66 16.83
C LYS A 5 9.08 13.25 16.27
N THR A 6 8.97 12.27 17.16
CA THR A 6 8.66 10.88 16.77
C THR A 6 7.26 10.78 16.17
N PHE A 7 6.25 11.38 16.83
CA PHE A 7 4.89 11.42 16.30
C PHE A 7 4.83 12.09 14.93
N SER A 8 5.47 13.26 14.79
CA SER A 8 5.48 14.00 13.53
C SER A 8 6.13 13.21 12.38
N MET A 9 7.25 12.53 12.66
CA MET A 9 7.92 11.68 11.67
C MET A 9 7.05 10.49 11.24
N ILE A 10 6.39 9.84 12.21
CA ILE A 10 5.50 8.71 11.94
C ILE A 10 4.26 9.15 11.17
N ALA A 11 3.71 10.33 11.47
CA ALA A 11 2.58 10.90 10.73
C ALA A 11 2.95 11.19 9.27
N ILE A 12 4.14 11.79 9.03
CA ILE A 12 4.64 12.04 7.67
C ILE A 12 4.90 10.71 6.93
N LEU A 13 5.57 9.76 7.58
CA LEU A 13 5.82 8.45 6.99
C LEU A 13 4.51 7.72 6.69
N GLY A 14 3.56 7.76 7.61
CA GLY A 14 2.22 7.18 7.42
C GLY A 14 1.48 7.81 6.25
N PHE A 15 1.54 9.14 6.10
CA PHE A 15 0.98 9.86 4.95
C PHE A 15 1.59 9.39 3.63
N LEU A 16 2.93 9.33 3.53
CA LEU A 16 3.63 8.93 2.30
C LEU A 16 3.38 7.46 1.94
N VAL A 17 3.38 6.60 2.94
CA VAL A 17 3.07 5.17 2.75
C VAL A 17 1.61 4.99 2.33
N GLY A 18 0.67 5.72 2.96
CA GLY A 18 -0.74 5.74 2.55
C GLY A 18 -0.89 6.21 1.10
N PHE A 19 -0.20 7.29 0.74
CA PHE A 19 -0.19 7.85 -0.62
C PHE A 19 0.25 6.81 -1.65
N ALA A 20 1.39 6.17 -1.44
CA ALA A 20 1.92 5.16 -2.36
C ALA A 20 1.04 3.88 -2.42
N MET A 21 0.50 3.46 -1.26
CA MET A 21 -0.33 2.27 -1.13
C MET A 21 -1.62 2.38 -1.94
N PHE A 22 -2.37 3.47 -1.77
CA PHE A 22 -3.66 3.63 -2.44
C PHE A 22 -3.50 3.82 -3.94
N GLY A 23 -2.41 4.47 -4.39
CA GLY A 23 -2.07 4.53 -5.81
C GLY A 23 -1.95 3.13 -6.42
N ALA A 24 -1.19 2.24 -5.77
CA ALA A 24 -1.05 0.86 -6.23
C ALA A 24 -2.37 0.09 -6.18
N MET A 25 -3.08 0.14 -5.04
CA MET A 25 -4.31 -0.66 -4.84
C MET A 25 -5.45 -0.28 -5.79
N THR A 26 -5.55 0.98 -6.19
CA THR A 26 -6.62 1.46 -7.07
C THR A 26 -6.45 0.97 -8.51
N PHE A 27 -5.21 0.97 -9.03
CA PHE A 27 -4.96 0.67 -10.44
C PHE A 27 -4.72 -0.81 -10.74
N PHE A 28 -4.46 -1.64 -9.74
CA PHE A 28 -4.34 -3.09 -9.93
C PHE A 28 -5.61 -3.75 -10.47
N PRO A 29 -6.79 -3.55 -9.85
CA PRO A 29 -8.03 -4.09 -10.37
C PRO A 29 -8.35 -3.62 -11.79
N VAL A 30 -8.07 -2.33 -12.11
CA VAL A 30 -8.27 -1.77 -13.44
C VAL A 30 -7.41 -2.52 -14.46
N PHE A 31 -6.11 -2.69 -14.18
CA PHE A 31 -5.21 -3.46 -15.03
C PHE A 31 -5.70 -4.90 -15.25
N LEU A 32 -6.09 -5.60 -14.19
CA LEU A 32 -6.55 -6.99 -14.31
C LEU A 32 -7.84 -7.11 -15.12
N GLN A 33 -8.76 -6.17 -14.96
CA GLN A 33 -10.05 -6.20 -15.67
C GLN A 33 -9.89 -5.83 -17.13
N ASP A 34 -9.20 -4.73 -17.42
CA ASP A 34 -9.13 -4.15 -18.77
C ASP A 34 -8.07 -4.82 -19.65
N VAL A 35 -6.98 -5.34 -19.04
CA VAL A 35 -5.87 -5.97 -19.77
C VAL A 35 -6.02 -7.49 -19.82
N GLN A 36 -6.31 -8.11 -18.68
CA GLN A 36 -6.40 -9.57 -18.60
C GLN A 36 -7.83 -10.10 -18.79
N GLY A 37 -8.82 -9.22 -18.92
CA GLY A 37 -10.23 -9.61 -19.10
C GLY A 37 -10.84 -10.33 -17.89
N VAL A 38 -10.26 -10.16 -16.70
CA VAL A 38 -10.70 -10.80 -15.47
C VAL A 38 -11.98 -10.13 -14.96
N SER A 39 -12.94 -10.89 -14.48
CA SER A 39 -14.16 -10.31 -13.89
C SER A 39 -13.84 -9.47 -12.64
N THR A 40 -14.72 -8.53 -12.30
CA THR A 40 -14.56 -7.66 -11.12
C THR A 40 -14.38 -8.47 -9.83
N THR A 41 -15.11 -9.57 -9.67
CA THR A 41 -14.96 -10.45 -8.50
C THR A 41 -13.61 -11.17 -8.50
N ALA A 42 -13.17 -11.67 -9.65
CA ALA A 42 -11.90 -12.38 -9.76
C ALA A 42 -10.71 -11.41 -9.60
N SER A 43 -10.81 -10.14 -10.08
CA SER A 43 -9.76 -9.14 -9.86
C SER A 43 -9.53 -8.86 -8.38
N GLY A 44 -10.61 -8.87 -7.55
CA GLY A 44 -10.50 -8.81 -6.09
C GLY A 44 -9.75 -10.01 -5.49
N LEU A 45 -9.99 -11.22 -5.99
CA LEU A 45 -9.27 -12.43 -5.55
C LEU A 45 -7.78 -12.40 -5.93
N HIS A 46 -7.43 -11.77 -7.04
CA HIS A 46 -6.03 -11.58 -7.44
C HIS A 46 -5.25 -10.63 -6.52
N LEU A 47 -5.91 -9.87 -5.63
CA LEU A 47 -5.25 -9.11 -4.58
C LEU A 47 -4.84 -9.95 -3.35
N LEU A 48 -5.30 -11.22 -3.25
CA LEU A 48 -4.98 -12.10 -2.12
C LEU A 48 -3.47 -12.26 -1.86
N PRO A 49 -2.59 -12.42 -2.86
CA PRO A 49 -1.16 -12.51 -2.62
C PRO A 49 -0.61 -11.30 -1.85
N MET A 50 -1.08 -10.09 -2.18
CA MET A 50 -0.71 -8.85 -1.48
C MET A 50 -1.23 -8.87 -0.03
N MET A 51 -2.48 -9.28 0.19
CA MET A 51 -3.06 -9.38 1.53
C MET A 51 -2.34 -10.42 2.38
N VAL A 52 -2.03 -11.59 1.83
CA VAL A 52 -1.26 -12.64 2.51
C VAL A 52 0.13 -12.10 2.90
N GLY A 53 0.83 -11.42 1.99
CA GLY A 53 2.11 -10.76 2.29
C GLY A 53 1.99 -9.75 3.43
N MET A 54 0.98 -8.89 3.38
CA MET A 54 0.74 -7.85 4.38
C MET A 54 0.42 -8.44 5.75
N PHE A 55 -0.55 -9.34 5.85
CA PHE A 55 -0.97 -9.89 7.14
C PHE A 55 0.11 -10.78 7.78
N SER A 56 0.74 -11.67 6.99
CA SER A 56 1.81 -12.53 7.51
C SER A 56 2.97 -11.71 8.07
N THR A 57 3.38 -10.68 7.36
CA THR A 57 4.50 -9.83 7.79
C THR A 57 4.12 -8.90 8.93
N SER A 58 2.89 -8.39 8.96
CA SER A 58 2.38 -7.60 10.09
C SER A 58 2.40 -8.41 11.39
N ILE A 59 1.93 -9.65 11.34
CA ILE A 59 1.95 -10.56 12.51
C ILE A 59 3.39 -10.89 12.91
N LEU A 60 4.23 -11.28 11.95
CA LEU A 60 5.63 -11.64 12.22
C LEU A 60 6.42 -10.47 12.79
N SER A 61 6.31 -9.27 12.21
CA SER A 61 7.00 -8.07 12.71
C SER A 61 6.53 -7.70 14.11
N GLY A 62 5.22 -7.78 14.38
CA GLY A 62 4.68 -7.55 15.71
C GLY A 62 5.23 -8.53 16.75
N GLN A 63 5.25 -9.83 16.44
CA GLN A 63 5.81 -10.87 17.34
C GLN A 63 7.31 -10.70 17.58
N LEU A 64 8.09 -10.37 16.53
CA LEU A 64 9.53 -10.16 16.66
C LEU A 64 9.85 -8.92 17.52
N ILE A 65 9.06 -7.85 17.38
CA ILE A 65 9.21 -6.65 18.20
C ILE A 65 8.83 -6.95 19.65
N ALA A 66 7.76 -7.70 19.90
CA ALA A 66 7.37 -8.12 21.25
C ALA A 66 8.45 -8.99 21.94
N ARG A 67 9.25 -9.74 21.16
CA ARG A 67 10.39 -10.54 21.66
C ARG A 67 11.69 -9.73 21.84
N GLY A 68 11.66 -8.40 21.72
CA GLY A 68 12.81 -7.52 21.96
C GLY A 68 13.56 -7.08 20.70
N SER A 69 13.01 -7.29 19.51
CA SER A 69 13.59 -6.74 18.29
C SER A 69 13.34 -5.24 18.20
N SER A 70 14.37 -4.48 17.80
CA SER A 70 14.23 -3.04 17.57
C SER A 70 13.24 -2.77 16.43
N TYR A 71 12.22 -1.95 16.68
CA TYR A 71 11.20 -1.62 15.70
C TYR A 71 11.70 -0.74 14.55
N HIS A 72 12.83 -0.03 14.71
CA HIS A 72 13.41 0.86 13.71
C HIS A 72 13.76 0.18 12.37
N LYS A 73 14.12 -1.10 12.37
CA LYS A 73 14.54 -1.83 11.16
C LYS A 73 13.38 -2.11 10.20
N TYR A 74 12.19 -2.31 10.72
CA TYR A 74 11.04 -2.76 9.93
C TYR A 74 10.50 -1.69 8.96
N PRO A 75 10.36 -0.40 9.34
CA PRO A 75 9.98 0.64 8.37
C PRO A 75 10.97 0.76 7.22
N ILE A 76 12.28 0.59 7.49
CA ILE A 76 13.32 0.66 6.47
C ILE A 76 13.18 -0.52 5.50
N ILE A 77 13.10 -1.74 6.02
CA ILE A 77 12.92 -2.95 5.19
C ILE A 77 11.60 -2.88 4.45
N GLY A 78 10.52 -2.49 5.13
CA GLY A 78 9.19 -2.43 4.55
C GLY A 78 9.09 -1.41 3.42
N THR A 79 9.57 -0.19 3.61
CA THR A 79 9.58 0.83 2.55
C THR A 79 10.51 0.46 1.39
N ALA A 80 11.65 -0.17 1.67
CA ALA A 80 12.53 -0.72 0.62
C ALA A 80 11.81 -1.77 -0.25
N LEU A 81 11.10 -2.72 0.38
CA LEU A 81 10.31 -3.73 -0.34
C LEU A 81 9.14 -3.10 -1.12
N MET A 82 8.51 -2.04 -0.58
CA MET A 82 7.50 -1.28 -1.33
C MET A 82 8.10 -0.64 -2.57
N VAL A 83 9.28 -0.02 -2.48
CA VAL A 83 9.98 0.55 -3.64
C VAL A 83 10.30 -0.53 -4.66
N VAL A 84 10.81 -1.69 -4.24
CA VAL A 84 11.09 -2.83 -5.14
C VAL A 84 9.81 -3.29 -5.83
N GLY A 85 8.72 -3.47 -5.09
CA GLY A 85 7.42 -3.84 -5.65
C GLY A 85 6.93 -2.84 -6.69
N LEU A 86 7.02 -1.53 -6.42
CA LEU A 86 6.62 -0.48 -7.36
C LEU A 86 7.51 -0.43 -8.60
N ILE A 87 8.81 -0.67 -8.46
CA ILE A 87 9.72 -0.81 -9.61
C ILE A 87 9.31 -2.01 -10.46
N CYS A 88 8.98 -3.15 -9.86
CA CYS A 88 8.46 -4.29 -10.59
C CYS A 88 7.17 -3.94 -11.36
N PHE A 89 6.24 -3.21 -10.72
CA PHE A 89 5.00 -2.78 -11.36
C PHE A 89 5.19 -1.76 -12.49
N HIS A 90 6.26 -0.98 -12.48
CA HIS A 90 6.62 -0.12 -13.61
C HIS A 90 6.85 -0.93 -14.90
N PHE A 91 7.33 -2.16 -14.78
CA PHE A 91 7.55 -3.05 -15.94
C PHE A 91 6.32 -3.86 -16.34
N VAL A 92 5.15 -3.52 -15.85
CA VAL A 92 3.91 -4.20 -16.22
C VAL A 92 3.58 -3.96 -17.69
N THR A 93 3.24 -5.04 -18.40
CA THR A 93 2.88 -5.05 -19.82
C THR A 93 1.67 -5.94 -20.05
N VAL A 94 1.06 -5.86 -21.23
CA VAL A 94 -0.05 -6.72 -21.64
C VAL A 94 0.31 -8.22 -21.53
N SER A 95 1.57 -8.57 -21.75
CA SER A 95 2.07 -9.96 -21.71
C SER A 95 2.48 -10.43 -20.31
N THR A 96 2.36 -9.57 -19.28
CA THR A 96 2.75 -9.93 -17.91
C THR A 96 1.84 -11.01 -17.36
N SER A 97 2.42 -12.15 -16.95
CA SER A 97 1.64 -13.26 -16.44
C SER A 97 1.03 -12.96 -15.06
N THR A 98 -0.12 -13.55 -14.78
CA THR A 98 -0.80 -13.43 -13.47
C THR A 98 0.09 -13.91 -12.31
N ILE A 99 0.95 -14.91 -12.54
CA ILE A 99 1.89 -15.41 -11.52
C ILE A 99 2.93 -14.34 -11.21
N THR A 100 3.50 -13.70 -12.23
CA THR A 100 4.46 -12.61 -12.06
C THR A 100 3.85 -11.44 -11.27
N LEU A 101 2.63 -11.03 -11.63
CA LEU A 101 1.90 -10.00 -10.90
C LEU A 101 1.66 -10.39 -9.44
N SER A 102 1.28 -11.65 -9.19
CA SER A 102 1.05 -12.17 -7.83
C SER A 102 2.31 -12.12 -6.98
N ILE A 103 3.49 -12.42 -7.55
CA ILE A 103 4.77 -12.31 -6.85
C ILE A 103 5.08 -10.84 -6.52
N TRP A 104 4.91 -9.93 -7.47
CA TRP A 104 5.14 -8.50 -7.25
C TRP A 104 4.20 -7.92 -6.19
N MET A 105 2.92 -8.31 -6.26
CA MET A 105 1.91 -7.95 -5.24
C MET A 105 2.29 -8.48 -3.86
N PHE A 106 2.77 -9.72 -3.78
CA PHE A 106 3.21 -10.31 -2.52
C PHE A 106 4.39 -9.53 -1.93
N ILE A 107 5.42 -9.20 -2.73
CA ILE A 107 6.58 -8.41 -2.29
C ILE A 107 6.13 -7.04 -1.75
N PHE A 108 5.25 -6.36 -2.49
CA PHE A 108 4.70 -5.07 -2.07
C PHE A 108 3.89 -5.19 -0.77
N GLY A 109 3.07 -6.25 -0.65
CA GLY A 109 2.29 -6.56 0.54
C GLY A 109 3.16 -6.84 1.77
N VAL A 110 4.24 -7.60 1.61
CA VAL A 110 5.26 -7.83 2.66
C VAL A 110 5.83 -6.50 3.15
N GLY A 111 6.19 -5.61 2.23
CA GLY A 111 6.66 -4.26 2.56
C GLY A 111 5.64 -3.47 3.37
N MET A 112 4.38 -3.47 2.94
CA MET A 112 3.28 -2.81 3.65
C MET A 112 3.09 -3.36 5.07
N GLY A 113 3.09 -4.69 5.24
CA GLY A 113 2.90 -5.33 6.53
C GLY A 113 3.98 -4.95 7.54
N CYS A 114 5.25 -4.88 7.10
CA CYS A 114 6.35 -4.39 7.92
C CYS A 114 6.13 -2.96 8.42
N VAL A 115 5.66 -2.06 7.55
CA VAL A 115 5.49 -0.65 7.91
C VAL A 115 4.27 -0.44 8.78
N MET A 116 3.12 -1.00 8.40
CA MET A 116 1.83 -0.74 9.05
C MET A 116 1.84 -1.05 10.54
N GLN A 117 2.30 -2.24 10.91
CA GLN A 117 2.35 -2.66 12.31
C GLN A 117 3.30 -1.79 13.13
N VAL A 118 4.44 -1.45 12.54
CA VAL A 118 5.48 -0.71 13.26
C VAL A 118 5.12 0.75 13.47
N LEU A 119 4.43 1.39 12.52
CA LEU A 119 3.95 2.76 12.71
C LEU A 119 3.02 2.87 13.93
N VAL A 120 2.14 1.89 14.13
CA VAL A 120 1.25 1.85 15.31
C VAL A 120 2.05 1.70 16.60
N ILE A 121 2.96 0.71 16.66
CA ILE A 121 3.79 0.45 17.83
C ILE A 121 4.68 1.66 18.15
N ALA A 122 5.30 2.26 17.15
CA ALA A 122 6.20 3.40 17.34
C ALA A 122 5.47 4.65 17.84
N VAL A 123 4.24 4.89 17.37
CA VAL A 123 3.37 5.97 17.88
C VAL A 123 3.01 5.72 19.35
N GLN A 124 2.60 4.51 19.68
CA GLN A 124 2.21 4.14 21.04
C GLN A 124 3.39 4.26 22.02
N ASN A 125 4.59 3.92 21.59
CA ASN A 125 5.80 4.09 22.42
C ASN A 125 6.25 5.54 22.59
N ALA A 126 5.84 6.43 21.71
CA ALA A 126 6.30 7.82 21.68
C ALA A 126 5.47 8.77 22.56
N VAL A 127 4.32 8.34 23.06
CA VAL A 127 3.37 9.19 23.79
C VAL A 127 3.05 8.64 25.18
N ALA A 128 2.49 9.51 26.04
CA ALA A 128 1.99 9.08 27.35
C ALA A 128 0.72 8.21 27.18
N TYR A 129 0.43 7.37 28.19
CA TYR A 129 -0.74 6.48 28.18
C TYR A 129 -2.05 7.22 27.94
N SER A 130 -2.21 8.40 28.54
CA SER A 130 -3.38 9.29 28.34
C SER A 130 -3.59 9.71 26.89
N ASP A 131 -2.54 9.74 26.09
CA ASP A 131 -2.54 10.25 24.72
C ASP A 131 -2.56 9.15 23.65
N LEU A 132 -2.51 7.85 24.05
CA LEU A 132 -2.45 6.70 23.15
C LEU A 132 -3.58 6.71 22.11
N GLY A 133 -4.81 6.98 22.55
CA GLY A 133 -5.97 7.01 21.65
C GLY A 133 -5.84 8.10 20.60
N VAL A 134 -5.48 9.32 21.02
CA VAL A 134 -5.34 10.47 20.13
C VAL A 134 -4.17 10.29 19.17
N ALA A 135 -3.06 9.73 19.65
CA ALA A 135 -1.88 9.50 18.83
C ALA A 135 -2.11 8.40 17.77
N THR A 136 -2.76 7.30 18.14
CA THR A 136 -3.09 6.20 17.21
C THR A 136 -4.11 6.67 16.17
N SER A 137 -5.16 7.38 16.58
CA SER A 137 -6.14 7.97 15.67
C SER A 137 -5.52 8.99 14.74
N GLY A 138 -4.63 9.86 15.25
CA GLY A 138 -3.90 10.83 14.46
C GLY A 138 -3.02 10.18 13.40
N SER A 139 -2.26 9.14 13.74
CA SER A 139 -1.44 8.39 12.78
C SER A 139 -2.29 7.76 11.66
N THR A 140 -3.44 7.15 12.04
CA THR A 140 -4.36 6.55 11.09
C THR A 140 -4.99 7.61 10.18
N PHE A 141 -5.34 8.77 10.73
CA PHE A 141 -5.88 9.91 9.98
C PHE A 141 -4.91 10.42 8.92
N PHE A 142 -3.62 10.66 9.27
CA PHE A 142 -2.63 11.09 8.29
C PHE A 142 -2.41 10.07 7.18
N ARG A 143 -2.39 8.79 7.52
CA ARG A 143 -2.31 7.71 6.53
C ARG A 143 -3.52 7.69 5.60
N SER A 144 -4.73 7.86 6.12
CA SER A 144 -5.96 7.89 5.32
C SER A 144 -6.01 9.10 4.40
N ILE A 145 -5.62 10.28 4.90
CA ILE A 145 -5.47 11.49 4.06
C ILE A 145 -4.45 11.24 2.96
N GLY A 146 -3.27 10.69 3.30
CA GLY A 146 -2.27 10.31 2.31
C GLY A 146 -2.86 9.41 1.23
N GLY A 147 -3.62 8.39 1.63
CA GLY A 147 -4.31 7.50 0.71
C GLY A 147 -5.31 8.20 -0.21
N THR A 148 -6.14 9.08 0.33
CA THR A 148 -7.10 9.87 -0.46
C THR A 148 -6.39 10.77 -1.47
N PHE A 149 -5.34 11.48 -1.03
CA PHE A 149 -4.52 12.30 -1.92
C PHE A 149 -3.83 11.45 -2.98
N GLY A 150 -3.29 10.29 -2.60
CA GLY A 150 -2.66 9.35 -3.54
C GLY A 150 -3.65 8.89 -4.61
N ALA A 151 -4.84 8.45 -4.22
CA ALA A 151 -5.88 8.03 -5.16
C ALA A 151 -6.28 9.16 -6.12
N ALA A 152 -6.46 10.40 -5.61
CA ALA A 152 -6.82 11.55 -6.42
C ALA A 152 -5.72 11.96 -7.40
N VAL A 153 -4.47 12.06 -6.94
CA VAL A 153 -3.32 12.48 -7.78
C VAL A 153 -3.04 11.42 -8.85
N PHE A 154 -3.00 10.15 -8.48
CA PHE A 154 -2.73 9.08 -9.44
C PHE A 154 -3.91 8.85 -10.39
N GLY A 155 -5.16 9.09 -9.93
CA GLY A 155 -6.33 9.15 -10.79
C GLY A 155 -6.20 10.23 -11.85
N ALA A 156 -5.84 11.44 -11.45
CA ALA A 156 -5.62 12.55 -12.38
C ALA A 156 -4.47 12.28 -13.37
N ILE A 157 -3.38 11.65 -12.92
CA ILE A 157 -2.29 11.24 -13.81
C ILE A 157 -2.80 10.22 -14.84
N TYR A 158 -3.51 9.18 -14.40
CA TYR A 158 -4.06 8.16 -15.28
C TYR A 158 -5.00 8.77 -16.33
N GLU A 159 -5.98 9.55 -15.91
CA GLU A 159 -6.95 10.24 -16.78
C GLU A 159 -6.26 11.13 -17.82
N ASN A 160 -5.18 11.79 -17.45
CA ASN A 160 -4.45 12.69 -18.33
C ASN A 160 -3.58 11.96 -19.36
N VAL A 161 -2.98 10.80 -19.01
CA VAL A 161 -2.08 10.07 -19.93
C VAL A 161 -2.81 9.02 -20.77
N TYR A 162 -3.94 8.50 -20.29
CA TYR A 162 -4.69 7.43 -20.95
C TYR A 162 -5.14 7.76 -22.38
N PRO A 163 -5.72 8.96 -22.68
CA PRO A 163 -6.13 9.31 -24.03
C PRO A 163 -4.97 9.30 -25.04
N GLY A 164 -3.80 9.82 -24.65
CA GLY A 164 -2.62 9.83 -25.51
C GLY A 164 -2.06 8.41 -25.77
N HIS A 165 -2.05 7.55 -24.76
CA HIS A 165 -1.67 6.16 -24.93
C HIS A 165 -2.66 5.38 -25.81
N LEU A 166 -3.96 5.68 -25.69
CA LEU A 166 -4.98 5.04 -26.50
C LEU A 166 -4.88 5.47 -27.97
N GLU A 167 -4.73 6.77 -28.22
CA GLU A 167 -4.53 7.30 -29.58
C GLU A 167 -3.29 6.67 -30.24
N ALA A 168 -2.18 6.60 -29.51
CA ALA A 168 -0.96 5.94 -29.98
C ALA A 168 -1.17 4.44 -30.27
N ALA A 169 -1.92 3.74 -29.42
CA ALA A 169 -2.18 2.30 -29.60
C ALA A 169 -3.15 2.00 -30.75
N LEU A 170 -4.09 2.90 -31.04
CA LEU A 170 -5.03 2.74 -32.14
C LEU A 170 -4.38 2.89 -33.52
N HIS A 171 -3.20 3.51 -33.63
CA HIS A 171 -2.47 3.71 -34.90
C HIS A 171 -3.34 4.27 -36.03
N GLY A 172 -4.36 5.09 -35.72
CA GLY A 172 -5.30 5.61 -36.69
C GLY A 172 -6.41 4.64 -37.14
N ALA A 173 -6.57 3.51 -36.46
CA ALA A 173 -7.68 2.59 -36.73
C ALA A 173 -9.04 3.28 -36.52
N PRO A 174 -10.03 3.02 -37.40
CA PRO A 174 -11.34 3.61 -37.26
C PRO A 174 -12.03 3.07 -35.99
N VAL A 175 -12.42 3.97 -35.11
CA VAL A 175 -13.18 3.63 -33.92
C VAL A 175 -14.67 3.50 -34.22
N PRO A 176 -15.42 2.62 -33.56
CA PRO A 176 -16.86 2.50 -33.74
C PRO A 176 -17.60 3.81 -33.43
N PRO A 177 -18.73 4.08 -34.12
CA PRO A 177 -19.56 5.24 -33.80
C PRO A 177 -20.00 5.18 -32.32
N GLY A 178 -19.79 6.28 -31.59
CA GLY A 178 -20.13 6.35 -30.17
C GLY A 178 -19.06 5.81 -29.22
N PHE A 179 -17.88 5.44 -29.70
CA PHE A 179 -16.77 5.04 -28.84
C PHE A 179 -16.35 6.22 -27.94
N ASN A 180 -16.50 6.03 -26.64
CA ASN A 180 -16.08 7.01 -25.64
C ASN A 180 -15.16 6.34 -24.61
N PRO A 181 -13.87 6.66 -24.62
CA PRO A 181 -12.90 6.07 -23.70
C PRO A 181 -13.22 6.29 -22.21
N ALA A 182 -13.92 7.37 -21.89
CA ALA A 182 -14.23 7.75 -20.51
C ALA A 182 -15.32 6.88 -19.83
N VAL A 183 -16.09 6.11 -20.61
CA VAL A 183 -17.19 5.27 -20.10
C VAL A 183 -16.97 3.78 -20.37
N LEU A 184 -15.74 3.38 -20.69
CA LEU A 184 -15.41 1.98 -20.93
C LEU A 184 -15.57 1.18 -19.62
N THR A 185 -16.41 0.16 -19.70
CA THR A 185 -16.54 -0.86 -18.64
C THR A 185 -15.95 -2.17 -19.15
N PRO A 186 -15.51 -3.08 -18.27
CA PRO A 186 -14.97 -4.38 -18.69
C PRO A 186 -15.90 -5.16 -19.64
N LYS A 187 -17.22 -4.99 -19.46
CA LYS A 187 -18.22 -5.61 -20.33
C LYS A 187 -18.22 -4.99 -21.73
N LEU A 188 -18.17 -3.67 -21.82
CA LEU A 188 -18.09 -2.97 -23.11
C LEU A 188 -16.79 -3.27 -23.84
N ILE A 189 -15.66 -3.35 -23.11
CA ILE A 189 -14.35 -3.72 -23.67
C ILE A 189 -14.43 -5.13 -24.30
N ALA A 190 -15.11 -6.08 -23.66
CA ALA A 190 -15.26 -7.43 -24.19
C ALA A 190 -16.08 -7.51 -25.49
N GLU A 191 -16.95 -6.52 -25.75
CA GLU A 191 -17.79 -6.43 -26.96
C GLU A 191 -17.10 -5.66 -28.10
N LEU A 192 -15.93 -5.05 -27.86
CA LEU A 192 -15.15 -4.32 -28.89
C LEU A 192 -14.50 -5.30 -29.88
N PRO A 193 -14.26 -4.84 -31.13
CA PRO A 193 -13.42 -5.55 -32.09
C PRO A 193 -12.03 -5.84 -31.50
N ASP A 194 -11.42 -6.96 -31.90
CA ASP A 194 -10.16 -7.43 -31.34
C ASP A 194 -9.02 -6.40 -31.40
N ASP A 195 -8.93 -5.65 -32.49
CA ASP A 195 -7.91 -4.61 -32.69
C ASP A 195 -8.08 -3.46 -31.68
N ILE A 196 -9.31 -3.03 -31.45
CA ILE A 196 -9.60 -1.94 -30.52
C ILE A 196 -9.46 -2.42 -29.08
N ARG A 197 -9.87 -3.65 -28.79
CA ARG A 197 -9.67 -4.26 -27.48
C ARG A 197 -8.18 -4.38 -27.13
N ALA A 198 -7.35 -4.78 -28.09
CA ALA A 198 -5.90 -4.83 -27.92
C ALA A 198 -5.30 -3.44 -27.67
N ALA A 199 -5.78 -2.41 -28.40
CA ALA A 199 -5.35 -1.03 -28.19
C ALA A 199 -5.73 -0.50 -26.79
N VAL A 200 -6.97 -0.78 -26.33
CA VAL A 200 -7.42 -0.44 -24.97
C VAL A 200 -6.55 -1.13 -23.91
N ALA A 201 -6.28 -2.43 -24.07
CA ALA A 201 -5.43 -3.18 -23.14
C ALA A 201 -4.00 -2.61 -23.09
N GLN A 202 -3.42 -2.25 -24.24
CA GLN A 202 -2.11 -1.64 -24.32
C GLN A 202 -2.08 -0.25 -23.69
N ALA A 203 -3.07 0.59 -23.96
CA ALA A 203 -3.20 1.91 -23.36
C ALA A 203 -3.34 1.82 -21.83
N THR A 204 -4.18 0.91 -21.33
CA THR A 204 -4.33 0.67 -19.89
C THR A 204 -3.03 0.21 -19.24
N ALA A 205 -2.30 -0.72 -19.87
CA ALA A 205 -1.03 -1.20 -19.35
C ALA A 205 0.01 -0.07 -19.26
N HIS A 206 0.17 0.74 -20.31
CA HIS A 206 1.10 1.87 -20.32
C HIS A 206 0.71 2.97 -19.33
N SER A 207 -0.58 3.29 -19.23
CA SER A 207 -1.08 4.29 -18.28
C SER A 207 -0.87 3.85 -16.84
N THR A 208 -1.13 2.58 -16.55
CA THR A 208 -0.90 1.98 -15.22
C THR A 208 0.59 1.98 -14.88
N ALA A 209 1.47 1.60 -15.81
CA ALA A 209 2.92 1.67 -15.63
C ALA A 209 3.40 3.10 -15.36
N THR A 210 2.79 4.10 -16.02
CA THR A 210 3.08 5.52 -15.80
C THR A 210 2.68 5.96 -14.39
N VAL A 211 1.52 5.54 -13.88
CA VAL A 211 1.10 5.81 -12.50
C VAL A 211 2.10 5.22 -11.51
N PHE A 212 2.53 3.97 -11.70
CA PHE A 212 3.54 3.37 -10.83
C PHE A 212 4.88 4.10 -10.89
N THR A 213 5.28 4.60 -12.06
CA THR A 213 6.49 5.42 -12.22
C THR A 213 6.44 6.66 -11.34
N TRP A 214 5.31 7.36 -11.30
CA TRP A 214 5.14 8.54 -10.45
C TRP A 214 4.98 8.20 -8.96
N THR A 215 4.60 6.96 -8.63
CA THR A 215 4.52 6.49 -7.25
C THR A 215 5.91 6.18 -6.66
N ILE A 216 6.87 5.75 -7.49
CA ILE A 216 8.24 5.39 -7.05
C ILE A 216 8.94 6.52 -6.29
N PRO A 217 9.01 7.78 -6.78
CA PRO A 217 9.67 8.87 -6.05
C PRO A 217 9.10 9.08 -4.65
N ILE A 218 7.79 8.95 -4.49
CA ILE A 218 7.11 9.11 -3.19
C ILE A 218 7.50 7.99 -2.24
N ALA A 219 7.54 6.74 -2.73
CA ALA A 219 7.99 5.60 -1.95
C ALA A 219 9.49 5.71 -1.59
N VAL A 220 10.33 6.25 -2.47
CA VAL A 220 11.76 6.52 -2.18
C VAL A 220 11.90 7.60 -1.10
N ILE A 221 11.07 8.66 -1.12
CA ILE A 221 11.04 9.66 -0.06
C ILE A 221 10.60 9.02 1.26
N ALA A 222 9.57 8.16 1.25
CA ALA A 222 9.14 7.40 2.42
C ALA A 222 10.28 6.51 2.95
N PHE A 223 11.02 5.83 2.06
CA PHE A 223 12.20 5.05 2.42
C PHE A 223 13.29 5.92 3.06
N ALA A 224 13.61 7.07 2.48
CA ALA A 224 14.59 7.99 3.05
C ALA A 224 14.17 8.48 4.45
N ILE A 225 12.88 8.84 4.63
CA ILE A 225 12.34 9.28 5.92
C ILE A 225 12.36 8.14 6.95
N SER A 226 12.17 6.89 6.54
CA SER A 226 12.18 5.74 7.44
C SER A 226 13.50 5.57 8.21
N TRP A 227 14.61 6.07 7.67
CA TRP A 227 15.92 6.07 8.34
C TRP A 227 15.99 7.02 9.53
N PHE A 228 15.14 8.02 9.56
CA PHE A 228 15.07 9.02 10.64
C PHE A 228 14.09 8.62 11.74
N VAL A 229 13.34 7.52 11.58
CA VAL A 229 12.49 7.00 12.65
C VAL A 229 13.38 6.68 13.86
N PRO A 230 13.08 7.20 15.06
CA PRO A 230 13.92 7.00 16.23
C PRO A 230 14.12 5.52 16.54
N ARG A 231 15.33 5.19 16.95
CA ARG A 231 15.64 3.85 17.46
C ARG A 231 15.02 3.69 18.84
N GLY A 232 14.20 2.69 19.02
CA GLY A 232 13.59 2.36 20.30
C GLY A 232 13.36 0.86 20.40
N GLU A 233 13.52 0.36 21.59
CA GLU A 233 12.98 -0.91 22.04
C GLU A 233 11.64 -0.65 22.67
N LEU A 234 10.77 -1.66 22.78
CA LEU A 234 9.57 -1.53 23.59
C LEU A 234 9.99 -1.05 24.98
N SER A 235 9.44 0.11 25.39
CA SER A 235 9.72 0.67 26.70
C SER A 235 9.41 -0.38 27.77
N ASP A 236 10.31 -0.54 28.76
CA ASP A 236 10.12 -1.45 29.90
C ASP A 236 8.80 -1.22 30.64
N ARG A 237 8.13 -0.11 30.39
CA ARG A 237 6.79 0.19 30.92
C ARG A 237 5.71 -0.79 30.42
N VAL A 238 5.81 -1.30 29.21
CA VAL A 238 4.86 -2.33 28.71
C VAL A 238 5.17 -3.68 29.36
N ARG A 239 6.46 -3.98 29.61
CA ARG A 239 6.87 -5.17 30.36
C ARG A 239 6.45 -5.14 31.82
N SER A 240 6.46 -3.97 32.46
CA SER A 240 6.08 -3.84 33.87
C SER A 240 4.58 -4.01 34.12
N PHE A 241 3.73 -3.69 33.13
CA PHE A 241 2.29 -3.96 33.26
C PHE A 241 1.99 -5.46 33.23
N ASP A 242 2.63 -6.21 32.35
CA ASP A 242 2.45 -7.67 32.26
C ASP A 242 2.93 -8.38 33.54
N GLN A 243 4.00 -7.90 34.18
CA GLN A 243 4.49 -8.43 35.44
C GLN A 243 3.63 -8.02 36.64
N HIS A 244 3.12 -6.80 36.64
CA HIS A 244 2.29 -6.32 37.75
C HIS A 244 0.88 -6.93 37.75
N ASP A 245 0.31 -7.14 36.54
CA ASP A 245 -0.96 -7.85 36.38
C ASP A 245 -0.83 -9.34 36.74
N LEU A 246 0.31 -9.97 36.46
CA LEU A 246 0.61 -11.34 36.88
C LEU A 246 0.84 -11.45 38.39
N GLU A 247 1.52 -10.48 39.01
CA GLU A 247 1.67 -10.42 40.47
C GLU A 247 0.33 -10.17 41.20
N VAL A 248 -0.53 -9.35 40.64
CA VAL A 248 -1.87 -9.11 41.21
C VAL A 248 -2.78 -10.33 41.10
N LEU A 249 -2.64 -11.11 40.01
CA LEU A 249 -3.35 -12.37 39.83
C LEU A 249 -2.81 -13.51 40.73
N ASP A 250 -1.51 -13.48 41.07
CA ASP A 250 -0.88 -14.47 41.94
C ASP A 250 -1.03 -14.13 43.46
N LEU A 251 -1.39 -12.86 43.78
CA LEU A 251 -1.62 -12.39 45.14
C LEU A 251 -3.10 -12.45 45.58
N ALA A 252 -3.99 -13.03 44.75
CA ALA A 252 -5.34 -13.37 45.19
C ALA A 252 -5.35 -14.77 45.82
N PRO A 253 -5.04 -14.92 47.12
CA PRO A 253 -5.22 -16.19 47.78
C PRO A 253 -6.72 -16.45 47.88
N GLY A 254 -7.09 -17.69 47.52
CA GLY A 254 -8.48 -18.11 47.59
C GLY A 254 -9.12 -17.87 48.93
N ASP A 255 -10.14 -17.06 48.90
CA ASP A 255 -11.19 -16.99 49.89
C ASP A 255 -12.52 -16.90 49.13
N PHE A 256 -13.02 -18.05 48.74
CA PHE A 256 -14.44 -18.33 48.60
C PHE A 256 -14.74 -19.73 49.11
#